data_9d26133820b66fe258df843247822cb1
#
_entry.id   9d26133820b66fe258df843247822cb1
#
_cell.length_a   1.000
_cell.length_b   1.000
_cell.length_c   1.000
_cell.angle_alpha   90.00
_cell.angle_beta   90.00
_cell.angle_gamma   90.00
#
_symmetry.space_group_name_H-M   'P 1'
#
loop_
_entity.id
_entity.type
_entity.pdbx_description
1 polymer ?
#
loop_
_entity_poly.entity_id
_entity_poly.type
_entity_poly.pdbx_seq_one_letter_code
_entity_poly.pdbx_strand_id
1 'polypeptide(L)'
;AMGSNIIFNLLKHSDLLLIAEGLSLFHVSLPDSLAGKTLVETGIRDQTGCSVVAVSKGDQKDINPEPSTILESNSSLILIGSVEAENRFLKLFVPKD
;
A
#
# COMPACT_ATOMS: atom_id res chain seq x y z
N ALA A 1 10.29 20.47 -15.04
CA ALA A 1 10.22 20.22 -14.87
C ALA A 1 10.23 19.70 -14.48
N MET A 2 10.13 19.60 -14.41
CA MET A 2 10.18 19.16 -14.10
C MET A 2 9.94 18.48 -13.55
N GLY A 3 9.75 18.39 -13.46
CA GLY A 3 9.58 17.89 -12.95
C GLY A 3 9.27 16.96 -12.50
N SER A 4 8.86 16.52 -12.58
CA SER A 4 8.43 15.70 -12.24
C SER A 4 8.98 14.72 -11.86
N ASN A 5 9.26 14.42 -11.61
CA ASN A 5 9.83 13.59 -11.41
C ASN A 5 9.69 12.57 -10.65
N ILE A 6 9.27 11.88 -10.65
CA ILE A 6 9.00 10.89 -10.08
C ILE A 6 9.98 9.96 -10.22
N ILE A 7 10.41 9.40 -9.45
CA ILE A 7 11.30 8.55 -9.52
C ILE A 7 11.02 7.34 -9.11
N PHE A 8 11.04 6.46 -9.58
CA PHE A 8 10.78 5.30 -9.20
C PHE A 8 11.75 4.38 -8.97
N ASN A 9 12.55 4.19 -9.15
CA ASN A 9 13.38 3.20 -9.05
C ASN A 9 13.68 2.82 -7.78
N LEU A 10 13.41 3.03 -7.11
CA LEU A 10 13.73 2.77 -6.02
C LEU A 10 13.30 1.89 -5.31
N LEU A 11 12.66 1.55 -5.31
CA LEU A 11 12.19 0.76 -4.65
C LEU A 11 12.89 -0.32 -4.19
N LYS A 12 13.78 -0.65 -4.28
CA LYS A 12 14.36 -1.68 -3.87
C LYS A 12 14.42 -1.74 -2.49
N HIS A 13 14.58 -1.02 -1.85
CA HIS A 13 14.66 -1.10 -0.54
C HIS A 13 13.69 -0.53 0.10
N SER A 14 12.94 -0.38 -0.24
CA SER A 14 11.99 0.09 0.48
C SER A 14 11.78 1.34 0.79
N ASP A 15 12.04 2.01 0.71
CA ASP A 15 11.80 3.20 1.13
C ASP A 15 11.38 3.99 0.22
N LEU A 16 10.86 4.47 -0.16
CA LEU A 16 10.53 5.15 -1.04
C LEU A 16 10.06 6.29 -1.04
N LEU A 17 9.63 6.99 -1.42
CA LEU A 17 9.31 8.01 -1.53
C LEU A 17 8.48 8.76 -2.16
N LEU A 18 7.95 9.43 -2.40
CA LEU A 18 7.13 10.11 -2.87
C LEU A 18 6.96 10.78 -3.61
N ILE A 19 6.48 11.32 -3.99
CA ILE A 19 6.33 11.78 -4.91
C ILE A 19 5.49 12.77 -5.39
N ALA A 20 4.43 12.79 -5.62
CA ALA A 20 3.63 13.76 -6.18
C ALA A 20 3.17 14.62 -5.14
N GLU A 21 2.64 15.75 -5.41
CA GLU A 21 2.27 16.58 -4.45
C GLU A 21 1.34 16.10 -3.48
N GLY A 22 1.53 16.06 -2.26
CA GLY A 22 0.58 15.65 -1.25
C GLY A 22 0.37 14.16 -1.17
N LEU A 23 1.07 13.39 -1.96
CA LEU A 23 0.91 11.96 -1.91
C LEU A 23 2.19 11.28 -1.50
N SER A 24 2.08 10.16 -0.85
CA SER A 24 3.26 9.41 -0.53
C SER A 24 3.01 7.95 -0.73
N LEU A 25 4.08 7.22 -0.89
CA LEU A 25 4.04 5.82 -1.08
C LEU A 25 4.50 5.25 0.21
N PHE A 26 3.87 4.25 0.73
CA PHE A 26 4.34 3.64 1.96
C PHE A 26 4.13 2.14 1.91
N HIS A 27 4.90 1.46 2.71
CA HIS A 27 4.98 0.02 2.67
C HIS A 27 4.60 -0.51 4.03
N VAL A 28 3.72 -1.46 4.11
CA VAL A 28 3.33 -2.04 5.38
C VAL A 28 3.21 -3.53 5.26
N SER A 29 3.44 -4.22 6.35
CA SER A 29 3.20 -5.65 6.39
C SER A 29 1.70 -5.84 6.39
N LEU A 30 1.21 -6.91 5.79
CA LEU A 30 -0.21 -7.12 5.73
C LEU A 30 -0.78 -7.27 7.13
N PRO A 31 -1.74 -6.45 7.50
CA PRO A 31 -2.36 -6.61 8.80
C PRO A 31 -3.09 -7.94 8.88
N ASP A 32 -3.05 -8.57 10.04
CA ASP A 32 -3.67 -9.87 10.20
C ASP A 32 -5.15 -9.83 9.87
N SER A 33 -5.79 -8.74 10.14
CA SER A 33 -7.22 -8.66 9.90
C SER A 33 -7.56 -8.69 8.42
N LEU A 34 -6.59 -8.46 7.56
CA LEU A 34 -6.85 -8.46 6.14
C LEU A 34 -6.43 -9.75 5.46
N ALA A 35 -5.75 -10.62 6.16
CA ALA A 35 -5.29 -11.85 5.56
C ALA A 35 -6.47 -12.72 5.16
N GLY A 36 -6.42 -13.29 3.99
CA GLY A 36 -7.49 -14.16 3.50
C GLY A 36 -8.58 -13.42 2.78
N LYS A 37 -8.57 -12.11 2.76
CA LYS A 37 -9.60 -11.36 2.06
C LYS A 37 -9.10 -10.95 0.70
N THR A 38 -10.02 -10.67 -0.20
CA THR A 38 -9.62 -10.13 -1.48
C THR A 38 -9.42 -8.63 -1.30
N LEU A 39 -8.73 -8.03 -2.23
CA LEU A 39 -8.48 -6.61 -2.14
C LEU A 39 -9.76 -5.83 -2.00
N VAL A 40 -10.75 -6.15 -2.78
CA VAL A 40 -11.98 -5.40 -2.74
C VAL A 40 -12.68 -5.60 -1.40
N GLU A 41 -12.56 -6.77 -0.81
CA GLU A 41 -13.21 -7.02 0.47
C GLU A 41 -12.60 -6.25 1.60
N THR A 42 -11.36 -5.82 1.47
CA THR A 42 -10.73 -5.11 2.56
C THR A 42 -11.33 -3.74 2.76
N GLY A 43 -11.89 -3.16 1.70
CA GLY A 43 -12.43 -1.82 1.79
C GLY A 43 -11.39 -0.74 2.01
N ILE A 44 -10.12 -1.04 1.78
CA ILE A 44 -9.06 -0.08 2.03
C ILE A 44 -9.32 1.24 1.34
N ARG A 45 -9.66 1.20 0.06
CA ARG A 45 -9.83 2.41 -0.65
C ARG A 45 -11.00 3.23 -0.13
N ASP A 46 -12.10 2.59 0.12
CA ASP A 46 -13.27 3.30 0.60
C ASP A 46 -13.12 3.80 2.01
N GLN A 47 -12.41 3.09 2.85
CA GLN A 47 -12.31 3.48 4.21
C GLN A 47 -11.15 4.39 4.53
N THR A 48 -10.13 4.36 3.74
CA THR A 48 -8.96 5.17 4.05
C THR A 48 -8.60 6.18 2.98
N GLY A 49 -8.97 5.90 1.76
CA GLY A 49 -8.55 6.75 0.65
C GLY A 49 -7.23 6.32 0.05
N CYS A 50 -6.62 5.26 0.58
CA CYS A 50 -5.36 4.78 0.01
C CYS A 50 -5.63 3.84 -1.13
N SER A 51 -4.70 3.76 -2.05
CA SER A 51 -4.78 2.79 -3.13
C SER A 51 -3.65 1.80 -2.96
N VAL A 52 -3.92 0.53 -3.19
CA VAL A 52 -2.89 -0.49 -3.10
C VAL A 52 -2.25 -0.58 -4.47
N VAL A 53 -0.99 -0.26 -4.55
CA VAL A 53 -0.30 -0.31 -5.83
C VAL A 53 0.45 -1.59 -6.04
N ALA A 54 0.74 -2.32 -5.00
CA ALA A 54 1.41 -3.61 -5.17
C ALA A 54 1.25 -4.47 -3.94
N VAL A 55 1.30 -5.77 -4.16
CA VAL A 55 1.29 -6.73 -3.08
C VAL A 55 2.56 -7.55 -3.25
N SER A 56 3.33 -7.67 -2.20
CA SER A 56 4.59 -8.37 -2.29
C SER A 56 4.58 -9.54 -1.37
N LYS A 57 5.04 -10.70 -1.85
CA LYS A 57 5.14 -11.85 -1.02
C LYS A 57 6.44 -12.53 -1.36
N GLY A 58 7.38 -12.55 -0.46
CA GLY A 58 8.69 -13.11 -0.72
C GLY A 58 9.33 -12.37 -1.87
N ASP A 59 9.73 -13.08 -2.88
CA ASP A 59 10.35 -12.45 -4.01
C ASP A 59 9.36 -12.03 -5.05
N GLN A 60 8.11 -12.33 -4.88
CA GLN A 60 7.16 -12.01 -5.90
C GLN A 60 6.43 -10.74 -5.62
N LYS A 61 6.20 -9.93 -6.62
CA LYS A 61 5.47 -8.71 -6.47
C LYS A 61 4.39 -8.65 -7.50
N ASP A 62 3.19 -8.33 -7.06
CA ASP A 62 2.06 -8.21 -7.96
C ASP A 62 1.74 -6.74 -8.05
N ILE A 63 2.14 -6.10 -9.10
CA ILE A 63 1.94 -4.68 -9.29
C ILE A 63 0.55 -4.45 -9.85
N ASN A 64 -0.14 -3.49 -9.27
CA ASN A 64 -1.48 -3.17 -9.75
C ASN A 64 -2.37 -4.41 -9.62
N PRO A 65 -2.48 -4.98 -8.44
CA PRO A 65 -3.22 -6.23 -8.28
C PRO A 65 -4.70 -6.05 -8.56
N GLU A 66 -5.32 -7.11 -8.98
CA GLU A 66 -6.73 -7.05 -9.29
C GLU A 66 -7.58 -7.07 -8.04
N PRO A 67 -8.79 -6.55 -8.13
CA PRO A 67 -9.66 -6.51 -6.95
C PRO A 67 -9.93 -7.88 -6.35
N SER A 68 -9.86 -8.92 -7.14
CA SER A 68 -10.13 -10.26 -6.65
C SER A 68 -8.91 -10.95 -6.08
N THR A 69 -7.77 -10.27 -6.06
CA THR A 69 -6.55 -10.87 -5.53
C THR A 69 -6.73 -11.15 -4.05
N ILE A 70 -6.42 -12.37 -3.64
CA ILE A 70 -6.51 -12.73 -2.24
C ILE A 70 -5.23 -12.39 -1.54
N LEU A 71 -5.32 -11.71 -0.40
CA LEU A 71 -4.16 -11.30 0.33
C LEU A 71 -3.75 -12.39 1.30
N GLU A 72 -2.50 -12.78 1.26
CA GLU A 72 -2.03 -13.87 2.10
C GLU A 72 -1.21 -13.36 3.23
N SER A 73 -1.25 -14.03 4.36
CA SER A 73 -0.42 -13.59 5.46
C SER A 73 1.02 -13.67 5.02
N ASN A 74 1.89 -12.98 5.64
CA ASN A 74 3.28 -12.90 5.23
C ASN A 74 3.50 -12.09 3.98
N SER A 75 2.53 -11.33 3.56
CA SER A 75 2.68 -10.44 2.43
C SER A 75 2.89 -9.04 2.93
N SER A 76 3.23 -8.15 2.04
CA SER A 76 3.33 -6.73 2.33
C SER A 76 2.55 -5.97 1.31
N LEU A 77 2.09 -4.80 1.68
CA LEU A 77 1.35 -3.96 0.75
C LEU A 77 2.13 -2.68 0.51
N ILE A 78 2.08 -2.20 -0.71
CA ILE A 78 2.61 -0.90 -1.03
C ILE A 78 1.42 -0.05 -1.39
N LEU A 79 1.25 1.04 -0.67
CA LEU A 79 0.07 1.86 -0.82
C LEU A 79 0.46 3.28 -1.16
N ILE A 80 -0.46 3.98 -1.76
CA ILE A 80 -0.21 5.37 -2.06
C ILE A 80 -1.39 6.17 -1.56
N GLY A 81 -1.16 7.29 -0.96
CA GLY A 81 -2.24 8.13 -0.48
C GLY A 81 -1.70 9.38 0.18
N SER A 82 -2.59 10.23 0.63
CA SER A 82 -2.17 11.42 1.33
C SER A 82 -1.73 11.03 2.74
N VAL A 83 -1.15 11.96 3.44
CA VAL A 83 -0.75 11.71 4.80
C VAL A 83 -1.95 11.36 5.65
N GLU A 84 -3.08 12.01 5.40
CA GLU A 84 -4.26 11.70 6.13
C GLU A 84 -4.77 10.32 5.85
N ALA A 85 -4.69 9.91 4.59
CA ALA A 85 -5.12 8.58 4.22
C ALA A 85 -4.23 7.54 4.86
N GLU A 86 -2.94 7.81 4.90
CA GLU A 86 -2.03 6.89 5.52
C GLU A 86 -2.34 6.73 7.02
N ASN A 87 -2.58 7.85 7.68
CA ASN A 87 -2.90 7.79 9.11
C ASN A 87 -4.19 7.02 9.34
N ARG A 88 -5.15 7.20 8.47
CA ARG A 88 -6.40 6.51 8.60
C ARG A 88 -6.20 5.01 8.43
N PHE A 89 -5.36 4.64 7.47
CA PHE A 89 -5.09 3.23 7.24
C PHE A 89 -4.42 2.63 8.48
N LEU A 90 -3.44 3.31 9.03
CA LEU A 90 -2.74 2.78 10.18
C LEU A 90 -3.68 2.65 11.38
N LYS A 91 -4.57 3.63 11.53
CA LYS A 91 -5.47 3.57 12.61
C LYS A 91 -6.48 2.47 12.49
N LEU A 92 -6.98 2.20 11.34
CA LEU A 92 -8.01 1.21 11.14
C LEU A 92 -7.47 -0.20 11.04
N PHE A 93 -6.34 -0.37 10.41
CA PHE A 93 -5.86 -1.71 10.10
C PHE A 93 -4.60 -2.13 10.82
N VAL A 94 -3.89 -1.22 11.42
CA VAL A 94 -2.65 -1.56 12.10
C VAL A 94 -2.74 -1.07 13.54
N PRO A 95 -3.36 -1.83 14.38
CA PRO A 95 -3.58 -1.38 15.73
C PRO A 95 -2.27 -1.28 16.45
N LYS A 96 -2.15 -0.35 17.29
CA LYS A 96 -0.99 -0.16 17.88
C LYS A 96 -0.94 -0.81 19.09
N ASP A 97 -0.90 -1.46 19.56
CA ASP A 97 -0.92 -2.07 20.73
C ASP A 97 -0.52 -1.58 21.65
#